data_9c2865bf739ed19873eb13f60c6761c3
#
_entry.id   9c2865bf739ed19873eb13f60c6761c3
#
_cell.length_a   1.000
_cell.length_b   1.000
_cell.length_c   1.000
_cell.angle_alpha   90.00
_cell.angle_beta   90.00
_cell.angle_gamma   90.00
#
_symmetry.space_group_name_H-M   'P 1'
#
loop_
_entity.id
_entity.type
_entity.pdbx_description
1 polymer ?
#
loop_
_entity_poly.entity_id
_entity_poly.type
_entity_poly.pdbx_seq_one_letter_code
_entity_poly.pdbx_strand_id
1 'polypeptide(L)'
;MSAINESNEINEAGPKAGFLNSIKVKTKVFMGFAAILVVLAAVAGMGYSSLVTINHEMELYSHEIEESEAAASVESHFFELEIFVREFAATSNMEDAKKVREIAGKLRTEIADATKLFKNPEQLERLANISKDFEIYVKDFEKVVKLDVEFEKLIHEVLDPVGDLFIHNLDKMLEEVVQEGNSDAAVYIGVAREHGLKAEVYANIMIGRKDDSYSQKVHHEFDEVHAALKALGPALKTDAEKQLFATLNEEFET
;
A
#
# COMPACT_ATOMS: atom_id res chain seq x y z
N MET A 1 85.54 -62.81 60.49
CA MET A 1 84.33 -62.46 61.18
C MET A 1 83.26 -62.17 60.17
N SER A 2 82.44 -63.13 60.18
CA SER A 2 80.98 -63.16 60.24
C SER A 2 80.27 -62.39 59.08
N ALA A 3 79.71 -63.11 58.17
CA ALA A 3 78.34 -63.58 57.97
C ALA A 3 77.41 -62.38 57.62
N ILE A 4 76.71 -62.50 56.63
CA ILE A 4 75.36 -63.00 56.55
C ILE A 4 74.88 -62.94 55.09
N ASN A 5 74.36 -64.04 54.67
CA ASN A 5 73.65 -64.32 53.44
C ASN A 5 72.23 -63.81 53.56
N GLU A 6 71.73 -63.06 52.68
CA GLU A 6 70.29 -62.88 52.53
C GLU A 6 69.90 -62.99 51.00
N SER A 7 69.38 -64.17 50.75
CA SER A 7 68.71 -64.49 49.50
C SER A 7 67.40 -63.73 49.34
N ASN A 8 67.30 -62.90 48.31
CA ASN A 8 66.08 -62.23 47.90
C ASN A 8 65.38 -63.14 46.91
N GLU A 9 64.36 -63.85 47.36
CA GLU A 9 63.39 -64.53 46.48
C GLU A 9 62.56 -63.49 45.69
N ILE A 10 62.80 -63.39 44.40
CA ILE A 10 61.95 -62.66 43.46
C ILE A 10 60.76 -63.59 43.23
N ASN A 11 59.62 -63.19 43.79
CA ASN A 11 58.35 -63.83 43.58
C ASN A 11 57.76 -63.29 42.21
N GLU A 12 58.08 -64.01 41.10
CA GLU A 12 57.46 -63.81 39.83
C GLU A 12 55.97 -64.22 39.87
N ALA A 13 55.07 -63.28 40.12
CA ALA A 13 53.67 -63.48 39.86
C ALA A 13 53.47 -63.50 38.32
N GLY A 14 53.44 -64.70 37.75
CA GLY A 14 53.12 -64.89 36.32
C GLY A 14 51.74 -64.19 35.96
N PRO A 15 51.61 -63.74 34.75
CA PRO A 15 50.39 -63.06 34.31
C PRO A 15 49.18 -64.00 34.48
N LYS A 16 48.22 -63.56 35.30
CA LYS A 16 46.92 -64.23 35.46
C LYS A 16 46.34 -64.43 34.05
N ALA A 17 46.26 -65.69 33.60
CA ALA A 17 45.64 -66.05 32.36
C ALA A 17 44.23 -65.48 32.30
N GLY A 18 44.04 -64.41 31.52
CA GLY A 18 42.76 -63.71 31.43
C GLY A 18 41.67 -64.69 30.97
N PHE A 19 40.43 -64.47 31.40
CA PHE A 19 39.23 -65.22 31.09
C PHE A 19 39.16 -65.67 29.60
N LEU A 20 39.73 -64.91 28.71
CA LEU A 20 39.81 -65.21 27.27
C LEU A 20 40.70 -66.44 26.95
N ASN A 21 41.68 -66.82 27.82
CA ASN A 21 42.55 -67.96 27.54
C ASN A 21 41.93 -69.35 27.72
N SER A 22 40.81 -69.40 28.52
CA SER A 22 40.10 -70.65 28.77
C SER A 22 39.02 -70.98 27.71
N ILE A 23 38.72 -70.03 26.80
CA ILE A 23 37.67 -70.17 25.78
C ILE A 23 38.23 -70.86 24.52
N LYS A 24 37.48 -71.84 23.96
CA LYS A 24 37.80 -72.50 22.72
C LYS A 24 37.95 -71.55 21.53
N VAL A 25 38.87 -71.73 20.66
CA VAL A 25 39.13 -70.86 19.50
C VAL A 25 37.88 -70.56 18.71
N LYS A 26 37.01 -71.53 18.46
CA LYS A 26 35.72 -71.36 17.81
C LYS A 26 34.82 -70.25 18.49
N THR A 27 34.78 -70.29 19.84
CA THR A 27 33.99 -69.36 20.62
C THR A 27 34.57 -67.94 20.58
N LYS A 28 35.90 -67.80 20.54
CA LYS A 28 36.57 -66.48 20.39
C LYS A 28 36.24 -65.85 19.04
N VAL A 29 36.29 -66.61 17.98
CA VAL A 29 35.94 -66.14 16.63
C VAL A 29 34.47 -65.76 16.56
N PHE A 30 33.59 -66.54 17.16
CA PHE A 30 32.16 -66.27 17.19
C PHE A 30 31.81 -64.98 18.00
N MET A 31 32.48 -64.81 19.17
CA MET A 31 32.34 -63.58 19.94
C MET A 31 32.84 -62.33 19.21
N GLY A 32 33.99 -62.46 18.50
CA GLY A 32 34.48 -61.39 17.66
C GLY A 32 33.51 -60.96 16.57
N PHE A 33 32.93 -61.95 15.86
CA PHE A 33 31.88 -61.71 14.88
C PHE A 33 30.63 -61.12 15.47
N ALA A 34 30.18 -61.61 16.61
CA ALA A 34 29.02 -61.08 17.30
C ALA A 34 29.22 -59.61 17.75
N ALA A 35 30.41 -59.27 18.26
CA ALA A 35 30.76 -57.90 18.62
C ALA A 35 30.73 -56.96 17.42
N ILE A 36 31.26 -57.38 16.27
CA ILE A 36 31.21 -56.62 15.02
C ILE A 36 29.77 -56.41 14.58
N LEU A 37 28.92 -57.44 14.64
CA LEU A 37 27.49 -57.33 14.30
C LEU A 37 26.73 -56.38 15.21
N VAL A 38 27.04 -56.38 16.53
CA VAL A 38 26.45 -55.43 17.46
C VAL A 38 26.85 -54.00 17.14
N VAL A 39 28.14 -53.77 16.83
CA VAL A 39 28.61 -52.43 16.43
C VAL A 39 27.96 -51.99 15.14
N LEU A 40 27.87 -52.89 14.15
CA LEU A 40 27.18 -52.56 12.86
C LEU A 40 25.70 -52.29 13.08
N ALA A 41 25.00 -53.02 13.94
CA ALA A 41 23.60 -52.76 14.26
C ALA A 41 23.43 -51.41 15.00
N ALA A 42 24.36 -51.07 15.93
CA ALA A 42 24.35 -49.77 16.59
C ALA A 42 24.57 -48.60 15.62
N VAL A 43 25.54 -48.72 14.73
CA VAL A 43 25.82 -47.70 13.68
C VAL A 43 24.66 -47.58 12.72
N ALA A 44 24.07 -48.69 12.29
CA ALA A 44 22.89 -48.67 11.42
C ALA A 44 21.68 -48.02 12.12
N GLY A 45 21.48 -48.34 13.41
CA GLY A 45 20.41 -47.73 14.22
C GLY A 45 20.58 -46.21 14.40
N MET A 46 21.80 -45.74 14.69
CA MET A 46 22.12 -44.31 14.77
C MET A 46 21.95 -43.63 13.42
N GLY A 47 22.40 -44.23 12.34
CA GLY A 47 22.24 -43.71 10.99
C GLY A 47 20.78 -43.57 10.58
N TYR A 48 19.97 -44.59 10.87
CA TYR A 48 18.52 -44.53 10.63
C TYR A 48 17.82 -43.45 11.45
N SER A 49 18.13 -43.35 12.74
CA SER A 49 17.59 -42.31 13.60
C SER A 49 17.94 -40.90 13.12
N SER A 50 19.21 -40.70 12.72
CA SER A 50 19.67 -39.43 12.15
C SER A 50 18.93 -39.06 10.86
N LEU A 51 18.71 -40.03 9.96
CA LEU A 51 17.96 -39.80 8.72
C LEU A 51 16.50 -39.42 8.97
N VAL A 52 15.85 -40.06 9.93
CA VAL A 52 14.47 -39.72 10.31
C VAL A 52 14.38 -38.30 10.89
N THR A 53 15.36 -37.94 11.75
CA THR A 53 15.43 -36.57 12.31
C THR A 53 15.67 -35.54 11.20
N ILE A 54 16.61 -35.78 10.31
CA ILE A 54 16.90 -34.87 9.18
C ILE A 54 15.68 -34.69 8.28
N ASN A 55 14.97 -35.77 7.96
CA ASN A 55 13.76 -35.66 7.14
C ASN A 55 12.68 -34.80 7.82
N HIS A 56 12.49 -34.97 9.12
CA HIS A 56 11.53 -34.15 9.88
C HIS A 56 11.95 -32.67 9.95
N GLU A 57 13.22 -32.40 10.20
CA GLU A 57 13.79 -31.05 10.20
C GLU A 57 13.66 -30.38 8.82
N MET A 58 13.91 -31.15 7.72
CA MET A 58 13.74 -30.65 6.36
C MET A 58 12.27 -30.34 6.03
N GLU A 59 11.32 -31.13 6.51
CA GLU A 59 9.90 -30.85 6.33
C GLU A 59 9.46 -29.56 7.05
N LEU A 60 9.92 -29.37 8.29
CA LEU A 60 9.69 -28.13 9.04
C LEU A 60 10.32 -26.92 8.33
N TYR A 61 11.56 -27.04 7.88
CA TYR A 61 12.26 -25.99 7.17
C TYR A 61 11.59 -25.61 5.83
N SER A 62 11.11 -26.62 5.09
CA SER A 62 10.35 -26.39 3.85
C SER A 62 9.07 -25.59 4.13
N HIS A 63 8.37 -25.91 5.22
CA HIS A 63 7.15 -25.21 5.60
C HIS A 63 7.43 -23.75 6.01
N GLU A 64 8.51 -23.50 6.74
CA GLU A 64 8.92 -22.13 7.11
C GLU A 64 9.30 -21.30 5.88
N ILE A 65 9.91 -21.90 4.86
CA ILE A 65 10.17 -21.24 3.57
C ILE A 65 8.85 -20.88 2.88
N GLU A 66 7.91 -21.80 2.78
CA GLU A 66 6.61 -21.55 2.15
C GLU A 66 5.85 -20.42 2.87
N GLU A 67 5.86 -20.40 4.22
CA GLU A 67 5.29 -19.29 5.00
C GLU A 67 5.98 -17.96 4.71
N SER A 68 7.31 -17.95 4.62
CA SER A 68 8.11 -16.76 4.30
C SER A 68 7.85 -16.24 2.88
N GLU A 69 7.77 -17.14 1.90
CA GLU A 69 7.45 -16.78 0.52
C GLU A 69 6.03 -16.21 0.38
N ALA A 70 5.06 -16.80 1.08
CA ALA A 70 3.70 -16.29 1.12
C ALA A 70 3.63 -14.88 1.73
N ALA A 71 4.34 -14.64 2.83
CA ALA A 71 4.43 -13.32 3.45
C ALA A 71 5.10 -12.30 2.52
N ALA A 72 6.20 -12.66 1.86
CA ALA A 72 6.91 -11.81 0.91
C ALA A 72 6.06 -11.47 -0.32
N SER A 73 5.24 -12.41 -0.81
CA SER A 73 4.32 -12.17 -1.93
C SER A 73 3.24 -11.15 -1.54
N VAL A 74 2.63 -11.31 -0.37
CA VAL A 74 1.65 -10.36 0.16
C VAL A 74 2.28 -8.96 0.31
N GLU A 75 3.48 -8.86 0.89
CA GLU A 75 4.20 -7.60 1.04
C GLU A 75 4.48 -6.94 -0.32
N SER A 76 4.97 -7.70 -1.30
CA SER A 76 5.27 -7.20 -2.63
C SER A 76 4.05 -6.60 -3.33
N HIS A 77 2.90 -7.29 -3.28
CA HIS A 77 1.67 -6.79 -3.89
C HIS A 77 1.07 -5.60 -3.10
N PHE A 78 1.32 -5.49 -1.79
CA PHE A 78 0.98 -4.26 -1.04
C PHE A 78 1.76 -3.05 -1.55
N PHE A 79 3.06 -3.20 -1.80
CA PHE A 79 3.87 -2.12 -2.39
C PHE A 79 3.38 -1.75 -3.79
N GLU A 80 3.05 -2.74 -4.61
CA GLU A 80 2.49 -2.50 -5.95
C GLU A 80 1.15 -1.76 -5.87
N LEU A 81 0.26 -2.16 -4.97
CA LEU A 81 -1.01 -1.48 -4.71
C LEU A 81 -0.79 -0.01 -4.31
N GLU A 82 0.14 0.25 -3.39
CA GLU A 82 0.45 1.59 -2.92
C GLU A 82 0.96 2.51 -4.05
N ILE A 83 1.76 1.98 -4.97
CA ILE A 83 2.23 2.71 -6.14
C ILE A 83 1.03 3.21 -6.97
N PHE A 84 0.12 2.32 -7.36
CA PHE A 84 -1.03 2.70 -8.18
C PHE A 84 -2.04 3.58 -7.44
N VAL A 85 -2.19 3.43 -6.13
CA VAL A 85 -2.99 4.37 -5.32
C VAL A 85 -2.38 5.77 -5.35
N ARG A 86 -1.07 5.90 -5.25
CA ARG A 86 -0.36 7.18 -5.33
C ARG A 86 -0.43 7.78 -6.74
N GLU A 87 -0.30 6.95 -7.78
CA GLU A 87 -0.43 7.39 -9.18
C GLU A 87 -1.85 7.91 -9.44
N PHE A 88 -2.88 7.18 -9.00
CA PHE A 88 -4.26 7.65 -9.07
C PHE A 88 -4.45 8.98 -8.31
N ALA A 89 -3.96 9.08 -7.08
CA ALA A 89 -4.07 10.30 -6.28
C ALA A 89 -3.39 11.52 -6.93
N ALA A 90 -2.33 11.29 -7.73
CA ALA A 90 -1.62 12.34 -8.44
C ALA A 90 -2.27 12.74 -9.77
N THR A 91 -2.88 11.79 -10.49
CA THR A 91 -3.28 11.95 -11.89
C THR A 91 -4.77 11.82 -12.14
N SER A 92 -5.56 11.30 -11.17
CA SER A 92 -6.98 10.92 -11.35
C SER A 92 -7.21 9.93 -12.50
N ASN A 93 -6.17 9.16 -12.89
CA ASN A 93 -6.26 8.24 -14.01
C ASN A 93 -7.03 6.96 -13.63
N MET A 94 -8.19 6.74 -14.21
CA MET A 94 -9.06 5.59 -13.95
C MET A 94 -8.44 4.24 -14.29
N GLU A 95 -7.42 4.18 -15.17
CA GLU A 95 -6.68 2.94 -15.42
C GLU A 95 -5.85 2.52 -14.18
N ASP A 96 -5.33 3.48 -13.41
CA ASP A 96 -4.62 3.20 -12.17
C ASP A 96 -5.59 2.71 -11.10
N ALA A 97 -6.79 3.29 -11.00
CA ALA A 97 -7.85 2.78 -10.12
C ALA A 97 -8.26 1.34 -10.49
N LYS A 98 -8.28 1.00 -11.76
CA LYS A 98 -8.53 -0.38 -12.23
C LYS A 98 -7.41 -1.33 -11.80
N LYS A 99 -6.15 -0.93 -11.93
CA LYS A 99 -4.99 -1.73 -11.46
C LYS A 99 -5.05 -1.96 -9.95
N VAL A 100 -5.40 -0.93 -9.15
CA VAL A 100 -5.61 -1.08 -7.72
C VAL A 100 -6.63 -2.18 -7.41
N ARG A 101 -7.76 -2.22 -8.13
CA ARG A 101 -8.80 -3.26 -7.94
C ARG A 101 -8.29 -4.65 -8.32
N GLU A 102 -7.52 -4.77 -9.40
CA GLU A 102 -6.92 -6.04 -9.84
C GLU A 102 -5.93 -6.57 -8.80
N ILE A 103 -5.03 -5.72 -8.30
CA ILE A 103 -4.05 -6.09 -7.26
C ILE A 103 -4.76 -6.39 -5.94
N ALA A 104 -5.79 -5.63 -5.57
CA ALA A 104 -6.59 -5.90 -4.39
C ALA A 104 -7.28 -7.28 -4.46
N GLY A 105 -7.72 -7.69 -5.65
CA GLY A 105 -8.23 -9.05 -5.87
C GLY A 105 -7.19 -10.14 -5.65
N LYS A 106 -5.96 -9.94 -6.13
CA LYS A 106 -4.82 -10.86 -5.90
C LYS A 106 -4.48 -10.94 -4.42
N LEU A 107 -4.32 -9.80 -3.74
CA LEU A 107 -4.01 -9.72 -2.32
C LEU A 107 -5.03 -10.46 -1.45
N ARG A 108 -6.32 -10.36 -1.74
CA ARG A 108 -7.35 -11.14 -1.01
C ARG A 108 -7.11 -12.63 -1.12
N THR A 109 -6.75 -13.12 -2.30
CA THR A 109 -6.46 -14.53 -2.53
C THR A 109 -5.21 -14.95 -1.78
N GLU A 110 -4.14 -14.19 -1.86
CA GLU A 110 -2.86 -14.49 -1.20
C GLU A 110 -2.96 -14.46 0.33
N ILE A 111 -3.66 -13.46 0.90
CA ILE A 111 -3.93 -13.40 2.34
C ILE A 111 -4.75 -14.62 2.80
N ALA A 112 -5.76 -15.03 2.01
CA ALA A 112 -6.56 -16.21 2.32
C ALA A 112 -5.74 -17.50 2.24
N ASP A 113 -4.82 -17.61 1.28
CA ASP A 113 -3.94 -18.78 1.14
C ASP A 113 -2.85 -18.80 2.23
N ALA A 114 -2.26 -17.66 2.57
CA ALA A 114 -1.35 -17.53 3.71
C ALA A 114 -2.05 -17.91 5.03
N THR A 115 -3.33 -17.55 5.20
CA THR A 115 -4.11 -17.93 6.39
C THR A 115 -4.27 -19.45 6.53
N LYS A 116 -4.33 -20.19 5.43
CA LYS A 116 -4.39 -21.68 5.44
C LYS A 116 -3.03 -22.30 5.72
N LEU A 117 -1.97 -21.62 5.29
CA LEU A 117 -0.59 -22.09 5.40
C LEU A 117 -0.04 -21.92 6.82
N PHE A 118 -0.24 -20.76 7.42
CA PHE A 118 0.30 -20.40 8.74
C PHE A 118 -0.34 -21.23 9.86
N LYS A 119 0.50 -21.73 10.76
CA LYS A 119 0.10 -22.54 11.92
C LYS A 119 0.27 -21.82 13.25
N ASN A 120 1.14 -20.80 13.29
CA ASN A 120 1.41 -20.05 14.51
C ASN A 120 0.22 -19.12 14.83
N PRO A 121 -0.41 -19.23 16.02
CA PRO A 121 -1.56 -18.40 16.39
C PRO A 121 -1.27 -16.88 16.36
N GLU A 122 -0.07 -16.46 16.72
CA GLU A 122 0.32 -15.04 16.71
C GLU A 122 0.42 -14.51 15.25
N GLN A 123 0.98 -15.31 14.35
CA GLN A 123 1.03 -14.96 12.93
C GLN A 123 -0.36 -14.90 12.30
N LEU A 124 -1.24 -15.83 12.65
CA LEU A 124 -2.65 -15.83 12.19
C LEU A 124 -3.41 -14.61 12.71
N GLU A 125 -3.21 -14.20 13.95
CA GLU A 125 -3.80 -12.98 14.49
C GLU A 125 -3.30 -11.72 13.74
N ARG A 126 -1.98 -11.64 13.49
CA ARG A 126 -1.40 -10.54 12.69
C ARG A 126 -1.98 -10.50 11.27
N LEU A 127 -2.08 -11.66 10.61
CA LEU A 127 -2.62 -11.76 9.25
C LEU A 127 -4.11 -11.36 9.21
N ALA A 128 -4.89 -11.73 10.23
CA ALA A 128 -6.30 -11.33 10.37
C ALA A 128 -6.43 -9.79 10.53
N ASN A 129 -5.54 -9.16 11.30
CA ASN A 129 -5.51 -7.71 11.45
C ASN A 129 -5.11 -7.03 10.12
N ILE A 130 -4.08 -7.53 9.42
CA ILE A 130 -3.68 -7.06 8.09
C ILE A 130 -4.87 -7.15 7.11
N SER A 131 -5.55 -8.29 7.08
CA SER A 131 -6.73 -8.49 6.22
C SER A 131 -7.83 -7.46 6.50
N LYS A 132 -8.11 -7.21 7.76
CA LYS A 132 -9.13 -6.23 8.18
C LYS A 132 -8.74 -4.80 7.77
N ASP A 133 -7.51 -4.40 8.03
CA ASP A 133 -7.02 -3.06 7.72
C ASP A 133 -6.93 -2.86 6.20
N PHE A 134 -6.57 -3.88 5.46
CA PHE A 134 -6.59 -3.91 4.01
C PHE A 134 -7.99 -3.67 3.43
N GLU A 135 -9.02 -4.35 3.95
CA GLU A 135 -10.39 -4.13 3.47
C GLU A 135 -10.89 -2.70 3.78
N ILE A 136 -10.48 -2.12 4.91
CA ILE A 136 -10.77 -0.71 5.21
C ILE A 136 -10.06 0.20 4.20
N TYR A 137 -8.78 -0.06 3.92
CA TYR A 137 -7.99 0.72 2.97
C TYR A 137 -8.60 0.69 1.56
N VAL A 138 -8.97 -0.48 1.06
CA VAL A 138 -9.62 -0.61 -0.26
C VAL A 138 -10.97 0.12 -0.30
N LYS A 139 -11.76 0.00 0.77
CA LYS A 139 -13.04 0.71 0.88
C LYS A 139 -12.86 2.23 0.87
N ASP A 140 -11.84 2.74 1.55
CA ASP A 140 -11.56 4.16 1.59
C ASP A 140 -11.00 4.65 0.24
N PHE A 141 -10.19 3.85 -0.43
CA PHE A 141 -9.78 4.12 -1.80
C PHE A 141 -10.98 4.26 -2.76
N GLU A 142 -11.95 3.35 -2.69
CA GLU A 142 -13.16 3.43 -3.53
C GLU A 142 -14.00 4.69 -3.26
N LYS A 143 -14.00 5.20 -2.02
CA LYS A 143 -14.62 6.50 -1.72
C LYS A 143 -13.88 7.65 -2.39
N VAL A 144 -12.54 7.60 -2.37
CA VAL A 144 -11.71 8.63 -3.03
C VAL A 144 -11.98 8.62 -4.53
N VAL A 145 -12.00 7.44 -5.17
CA VAL A 145 -12.32 7.31 -6.60
C VAL A 145 -13.70 7.90 -6.92
N LYS A 146 -14.70 7.60 -6.08
CA LYS A 146 -16.05 8.13 -6.27
C LYS A 146 -16.09 9.66 -6.16
N LEU A 147 -15.43 10.22 -5.16
CA LEU A 147 -15.34 11.66 -4.97
C LEU A 147 -14.63 12.35 -6.13
N ASP A 148 -13.56 11.74 -6.64
CA ASP A 148 -12.82 12.26 -7.79
C ASP A 148 -13.70 12.30 -9.06
N VAL A 149 -14.46 11.26 -9.34
CA VAL A 149 -15.42 11.23 -10.45
C VAL A 149 -16.53 12.28 -10.29
N GLU A 150 -17.06 12.45 -9.06
CA GLU A 150 -18.08 13.48 -8.78
C GLU A 150 -17.50 14.88 -8.94
N PHE A 151 -16.25 15.09 -8.56
CA PHE A 151 -15.53 16.35 -8.69
C PHE A 151 -15.27 16.72 -10.16
N GLU A 152 -14.74 15.79 -10.96
CA GLU A 152 -14.55 15.97 -12.40
C GLU A 152 -15.87 16.31 -13.11
N LYS A 153 -16.94 15.62 -12.73
CA LYS A 153 -18.26 15.90 -13.27
C LYS A 153 -18.73 17.31 -12.92
N LEU A 154 -18.52 17.77 -11.68
CA LEU A 154 -18.88 19.11 -11.24
C LEU A 154 -18.11 20.18 -12.06
N ILE A 155 -16.83 19.96 -12.32
CA ILE A 155 -16.03 20.87 -13.14
C ILE A 155 -16.60 20.94 -14.55
N HIS A 156 -16.72 19.81 -15.25
CA HIS A 156 -17.04 19.81 -16.68
C HIS A 156 -18.52 20.04 -17.00
N GLU A 157 -19.44 19.65 -16.11
CA GLU A 157 -20.88 19.80 -16.37
C GLU A 157 -21.46 21.09 -15.75
N VAL A 158 -20.79 21.70 -14.78
CA VAL A 158 -21.30 22.89 -14.08
C VAL A 158 -20.33 24.06 -14.18
N LEU A 159 -19.12 23.93 -13.61
CA LEU A 159 -18.20 25.05 -13.45
C LEU A 159 -17.78 25.65 -14.80
N ASP A 160 -17.26 24.82 -15.72
CA ASP A 160 -16.79 25.31 -17.02
C ASP A 160 -17.93 25.93 -17.86
N PRO A 161 -19.11 25.27 -18.06
CA PRO A 161 -20.19 25.84 -18.86
C PRO A 161 -20.79 27.12 -18.24
N VAL A 162 -20.92 27.19 -16.92
CA VAL A 162 -21.49 28.38 -16.23
C VAL A 162 -20.50 29.54 -16.31
N GLY A 163 -19.20 29.29 -16.08
CA GLY A 163 -18.15 30.28 -16.20
C GLY A 163 -18.07 30.88 -17.61
N ASP A 164 -18.03 30.01 -18.64
CA ASP A 164 -18.01 30.43 -20.04
C ASP A 164 -19.25 31.28 -20.41
N LEU A 165 -20.44 30.86 -19.96
CA LEU A 165 -21.69 31.57 -20.20
C LEU A 165 -21.70 32.93 -19.53
N PHE A 166 -21.27 33.02 -18.28
CA PHE A 166 -21.17 34.26 -17.50
C PHE A 166 -20.26 35.27 -18.21
N ILE A 167 -19.06 34.88 -18.62
CA ILE A 167 -18.13 35.77 -19.35
C ILE A 167 -18.71 36.17 -20.71
N HIS A 168 -19.34 35.25 -21.45
CA HIS A 168 -19.99 35.57 -22.72
C HIS A 168 -21.10 36.61 -22.57
N ASN A 169 -21.92 36.49 -21.52
CA ASN A 169 -23.01 37.41 -21.26
C ASN A 169 -22.52 38.78 -20.76
N LEU A 170 -21.40 38.84 -20.01
CA LEU A 170 -20.70 40.08 -19.69
C LEU A 170 -20.19 40.78 -20.97
N ASP A 171 -19.56 40.04 -21.89
CA ASP A 171 -19.08 40.58 -23.16
C ASP A 171 -20.23 41.16 -24.00
N LYS A 172 -21.33 40.44 -24.09
CA LYS A 172 -22.54 40.90 -24.79
C LYS A 172 -23.14 42.17 -24.17
N MET A 173 -23.21 42.20 -22.83
CA MET A 173 -23.70 43.37 -22.13
C MET A 173 -22.77 44.58 -22.30
N LEU A 174 -21.44 44.34 -22.32
CA LEU A 174 -20.45 45.39 -22.58
C LEU A 174 -20.66 46.02 -23.96
N GLU A 175 -20.91 45.20 -25.01
CA GLU A 175 -21.18 45.69 -26.34
C GLU A 175 -22.42 46.59 -26.39
N GLU A 176 -23.51 46.20 -25.72
CA GLU A 176 -24.75 47.00 -25.65
C GLU A 176 -24.56 48.35 -24.97
N VAL A 177 -23.99 48.34 -23.78
CA VAL A 177 -23.80 49.58 -22.98
C VAL A 177 -22.82 50.54 -23.66
N VAL A 178 -21.81 50.02 -24.41
CA VAL A 178 -20.90 50.84 -25.21
C VAL A 178 -21.61 51.45 -26.41
N GLN A 179 -22.46 50.72 -27.12
CA GLN A 179 -23.27 51.24 -28.23
C GLN A 179 -24.25 52.35 -27.79
N GLU A 180 -24.80 52.21 -26.58
CA GLU A 180 -25.70 53.21 -25.96
C GLU A 180 -24.97 54.39 -25.30
N GLY A 181 -23.62 54.37 -25.25
CA GLY A 181 -22.83 55.42 -24.64
C GLY A 181 -22.89 55.42 -23.11
N ASN A 182 -23.22 54.28 -22.49
CA ASN A 182 -23.30 54.13 -21.06
C ASN A 182 -21.93 53.78 -20.47
N SER A 183 -21.04 54.78 -20.36
CA SER A 183 -19.63 54.57 -19.90
C SER A 183 -19.53 54.08 -18.46
N ASP A 184 -20.47 54.48 -17.58
CA ASP A 184 -20.44 54.07 -16.17
C ASP A 184 -20.70 52.55 -16.06
N ALA A 185 -21.73 52.07 -16.76
CA ALA A 185 -22.03 50.63 -16.82
C ALA A 185 -20.86 49.84 -17.43
N ALA A 186 -20.27 50.36 -18.52
CA ALA A 186 -19.10 49.71 -19.16
C ALA A 186 -17.91 49.49 -18.22
N VAL A 187 -17.65 50.44 -17.31
CA VAL A 187 -16.58 50.30 -16.32
C VAL A 187 -16.87 49.13 -15.37
N TYR A 188 -18.08 49.05 -14.81
CA TYR A 188 -18.42 47.97 -13.87
C TYR A 188 -18.46 46.62 -14.53
N ILE A 189 -18.95 46.52 -15.78
CA ILE A 189 -18.89 45.28 -16.56
C ILE A 189 -17.43 44.84 -16.80
N GLY A 190 -16.55 45.79 -17.14
CA GLY A 190 -15.13 45.53 -17.33
C GLY A 190 -14.45 44.98 -16.07
N VAL A 191 -14.80 45.56 -14.89
CA VAL A 191 -14.31 45.09 -13.58
C VAL A 191 -14.83 43.67 -13.29
N ALA A 192 -16.13 43.42 -13.44
CA ALA A 192 -16.72 42.10 -13.22
C ALA A 192 -16.07 41.04 -14.11
N ARG A 193 -15.82 41.36 -15.40
CA ARG A 193 -15.16 40.49 -16.35
C ARG A 193 -13.71 40.19 -15.97
N GLU A 194 -12.94 41.20 -15.59
CA GLU A 194 -11.54 41.02 -15.15
C GLU A 194 -11.45 40.08 -13.96
N HIS A 195 -12.26 40.32 -12.95
CA HIS A 195 -12.25 39.49 -11.73
C HIS A 195 -12.84 38.09 -11.97
N GLY A 196 -13.85 37.95 -12.83
CA GLY A 196 -14.37 36.64 -13.25
C GLY A 196 -13.31 35.78 -13.92
N LEU A 197 -12.56 36.34 -14.89
CA LEU A 197 -11.44 35.63 -15.53
C LEU A 197 -10.31 35.31 -14.57
N LYS A 198 -10.02 36.16 -13.57
CA LYS A 198 -9.04 35.85 -12.55
C LYS A 198 -9.49 34.73 -11.63
N ALA A 199 -10.78 34.73 -11.24
CA ALA A 199 -11.37 33.66 -10.45
C ALA A 199 -11.22 32.30 -11.17
N GLU A 200 -11.55 32.26 -12.48
CA GLU A 200 -11.38 31.08 -13.31
C GLU A 200 -9.90 30.61 -13.36
N VAL A 201 -8.96 31.53 -13.58
CA VAL A 201 -7.52 31.19 -13.60
C VAL A 201 -7.09 30.61 -12.24
N TYR A 202 -7.50 31.21 -11.11
CA TYR A 202 -7.14 30.71 -9.78
C TYR A 202 -7.81 29.38 -9.47
N ALA A 203 -9.08 29.18 -9.87
CA ALA A 203 -9.77 27.92 -9.75
C ALA A 203 -9.04 26.81 -10.55
N ASN A 204 -8.68 27.08 -11.79
CA ASN A 204 -7.93 26.14 -12.63
C ASN A 204 -6.54 25.79 -12.06
N ILE A 205 -5.84 26.77 -11.46
CA ILE A 205 -4.56 26.51 -10.77
C ILE A 205 -4.80 25.64 -9.53
N MET A 206 -5.81 25.94 -8.72
CA MET A 206 -6.17 25.19 -7.52
C MET A 206 -6.48 23.74 -7.87
N ILE A 207 -7.31 23.52 -8.87
CA ILE A 207 -7.73 22.21 -9.36
C ILE A 207 -6.54 21.45 -9.95
N GLY A 208 -5.84 22.04 -10.92
CA GLY A 208 -4.76 21.37 -11.65
C GLY A 208 -3.53 21.07 -10.80
N ARG A 209 -3.29 21.83 -9.72
CA ARG A 209 -2.18 21.59 -8.78
C ARG A 209 -2.60 20.89 -7.50
N LYS A 210 -3.92 20.69 -7.30
CA LYS A 210 -4.49 20.20 -6.03
C LYS A 210 -4.00 21.04 -4.82
N ASP A 211 -3.96 22.37 -5.00
CA ASP A 211 -3.38 23.34 -4.04
C ASP A 211 -4.47 24.27 -3.50
N ASP A 212 -4.98 23.94 -2.32
CA ASP A 212 -6.04 24.69 -1.62
C ASP A 212 -5.64 26.12 -1.23
N SER A 213 -4.35 26.49 -1.31
CA SER A 213 -3.88 27.83 -1.00
C SER A 213 -4.47 28.91 -1.92
N TYR A 214 -4.94 28.51 -3.11
CA TYR A 214 -5.61 29.38 -4.07
C TYR A 214 -7.08 29.66 -3.74
N SER A 215 -7.71 28.89 -2.86
CA SER A 215 -9.12 29.05 -2.47
C SER A 215 -9.44 30.47 -2.02
N GLN A 216 -8.60 31.08 -1.18
CA GLN A 216 -8.80 32.46 -0.73
C GLN A 216 -8.72 33.47 -1.87
N LYS A 217 -7.91 33.22 -2.89
CA LYS A 217 -7.82 34.10 -4.08
C LYS A 217 -9.08 33.96 -4.92
N VAL A 218 -9.57 32.77 -5.12
CA VAL A 218 -10.84 32.52 -5.83
C VAL A 218 -11.98 33.27 -5.13
N HIS A 219 -12.10 33.11 -3.82
CA HIS A 219 -13.13 33.83 -3.06
C HIS A 219 -13.01 35.37 -3.16
N HIS A 220 -11.79 35.89 -3.07
CA HIS A 220 -11.55 37.31 -3.22
C HIS A 220 -12.01 37.83 -4.59
N GLU A 221 -11.68 37.13 -5.67
CA GLU A 221 -12.09 37.54 -7.01
C GLU A 221 -13.62 37.47 -7.18
N PHE A 222 -14.30 36.48 -6.58
CA PHE A 222 -15.76 36.43 -6.57
C PHE A 222 -16.39 37.58 -5.76
N ASP A 223 -15.79 37.98 -4.63
CA ASP A 223 -16.22 39.15 -3.86
C ASP A 223 -16.14 40.43 -4.71
N GLU A 224 -15.08 40.58 -5.50
CA GLU A 224 -14.91 41.74 -6.40
C GLU A 224 -15.92 41.71 -7.57
N VAL A 225 -16.22 40.51 -8.15
CA VAL A 225 -17.28 40.34 -9.14
C VAL A 225 -18.63 40.79 -8.52
N HIS A 226 -18.95 40.29 -7.31
CA HIS A 226 -20.19 40.66 -6.61
C HIS A 226 -20.30 42.16 -6.35
N ALA A 227 -19.20 42.80 -5.94
CA ALA A 227 -19.14 44.24 -5.71
C ALA A 227 -19.37 45.00 -7.04
N ALA A 228 -18.78 44.57 -8.13
CA ALA A 228 -18.95 45.17 -9.45
C ALA A 228 -20.38 45.03 -9.99
N LEU A 229 -21.00 43.84 -9.85
CA LEU A 229 -22.38 43.60 -10.26
C LEU A 229 -23.35 44.43 -9.42
N LYS A 230 -23.12 44.59 -8.12
CA LYS A 230 -23.91 45.42 -7.23
C LYS A 230 -23.84 46.89 -7.64
N ALA A 231 -22.69 47.39 -8.07
CA ALA A 231 -22.51 48.75 -8.56
C ALA A 231 -23.11 48.96 -9.96
N LEU A 232 -23.10 47.91 -10.78
CA LEU A 232 -23.65 47.91 -12.15
C LEU A 232 -25.15 48.13 -12.18
N GLY A 233 -25.93 47.50 -11.30
CA GLY A 233 -27.41 47.57 -11.29
C GLY A 233 -27.95 48.98 -11.36
N PRO A 234 -27.55 49.94 -10.47
CA PRO A 234 -27.98 51.32 -10.51
C PRO A 234 -27.52 52.13 -11.74
N ALA A 235 -26.44 51.69 -12.43
CA ALA A 235 -25.89 52.36 -13.62
C ALA A 235 -26.65 52.02 -14.91
N LEU A 236 -27.53 51.01 -14.89
CA LEU A 236 -28.28 50.54 -16.06
C LEU A 236 -29.44 51.50 -16.40
N LYS A 237 -29.54 51.83 -17.68
CA LYS A 237 -30.50 52.83 -18.17
C LYS A 237 -31.69 52.22 -18.87
N THR A 238 -31.47 51.19 -19.71
CA THR A 238 -32.49 50.60 -20.58
C THR A 238 -33.07 49.31 -19.94
N ASP A 239 -34.26 48.92 -20.44
CA ASP A 239 -34.89 47.68 -20.00
C ASP A 239 -34.15 46.46 -20.55
N ALA A 240 -33.49 46.59 -21.73
CA ALA A 240 -32.65 45.56 -22.27
C ALA A 240 -31.40 45.26 -21.38
N GLU A 241 -30.67 46.34 -20.98
CA GLU A 241 -29.59 46.24 -20.03
C GLU A 241 -30.01 45.54 -18.72
N LYS A 242 -31.16 45.92 -18.13
CA LYS A 242 -31.70 45.34 -16.91
C LYS A 242 -32.07 43.88 -17.04
N GLN A 243 -32.56 43.47 -18.19
CA GLN A 243 -32.92 42.09 -18.46
C GLN A 243 -31.66 41.20 -18.58
N LEU A 244 -30.62 41.67 -19.29
CA LEU A 244 -29.33 40.97 -19.35
C LEU A 244 -28.68 40.88 -17.95
N PHE A 245 -28.74 41.95 -17.17
CA PHE A 245 -28.24 41.98 -15.82
C PHE A 245 -28.95 40.97 -14.89
N ALA A 246 -30.28 40.80 -15.04
CA ALA A 246 -31.00 39.78 -14.28
C ALA A 246 -30.49 38.36 -14.60
N THR A 247 -30.21 38.05 -15.89
CA THR A 247 -29.64 36.79 -16.31
C THR A 247 -28.22 36.59 -15.74
N LEU A 248 -27.36 37.59 -15.80
CA LEU A 248 -26.00 37.55 -15.22
C LEU A 248 -26.00 37.31 -13.72
N ASN A 249 -26.92 37.92 -12.98
CA ASN A 249 -27.04 37.67 -11.52
C ASN A 249 -27.50 36.25 -11.22
N GLU A 250 -28.41 35.68 -12.02
CA GLU A 250 -28.85 34.28 -11.85
C GLU A 250 -27.70 33.32 -12.13
N GLU A 251 -26.90 33.56 -13.17
CA GLU A 251 -25.71 32.74 -13.52
C GLU A 251 -24.63 32.85 -12.45
N PHE A 252 -24.41 34.01 -11.86
CA PHE A 252 -23.39 34.21 -10.84
C PHE A 252 -23.75 33.53 -9.49
N GLU A 253 -25.03 33.40 -9.17
CA GLU A 253 -25.50 32.74 -7.94
C GLU A 253 -25.61 31.18 -8.08
N THR A 254 -25.45 30.62 -9.29
CA THR A 254 -25.50 29.17 -9.57
C THR A 254 -24.18 28.50 -9.28
#